data_6c703ef15cb016b1236af615c296bccf
#
_entry.id   6c703ef15cb016b1236af615c296bccf
#
_cell.length_a   1.000
_cell.length_b   1.000
_cell.length_c   1.000
_cell.angle_alpha   90.00
_cell.angle_beta   90.00
_cell.angle_gamma   90.00
#
_symmetry.space_group_name_H-M   'P 1'
#
loop_
_entity.id
_entity.type
_entity.pdbx_description
1 polymer ?
#
loop_
_entity_poly.entity_id
_entity_poly.type
_entity_poly.pdbx_seq_one_letter_code
_entity_poly.pdbx_strand_id
1 'polypeptide(L)'
;MQRMRKGIFFLSVIALLCLAETSSRTVTKAEIEQWMTGECSNWGRWGKTDQVGAIHLITDGKRREAAGLVREGVSVSLAHNPISEKAPDNSSPFRHTMLSTGQHPTGQFVLDEYAVSYHGLAHTHMDALCHMAWNGKMYNGFPQTDVTDGGAKELAVTEYKNGIFTRGVLFDIPRLKGKQWLEPGEAIYPEDLDAWLEKTGVKLEPGDVVFIRTGRWARRAAKGPWDTSRVAGLYASCAPWLKKHDAAMVGSDSDTDVMPSGVEGVVQPMHQLLLVAMGTPIFDNCDLEALGDAAAQRNRWIFLVSAAPIPVNGGTGSPLNPIATF
;
A
#
# COMPACT_ATOMS: atom_id res chain seq x y z
N MET A 1 67.30 -28.21 -36.99
CA MET A 1 66.08 -27.33 -37.11
C MET A 1 65.00 -27.94 -36.27
N GLN A 2 64.83 -27.48 -35.00
CA GLN A 2 63.86 -27.94 -34.04
C GLN A 2 62.71 -26.95 -33.96
N ARG A 3 61.51 -27.40 -34.32
CA ARG A 3 60.27 -26.60 -34.23
C ARG A 3 59.70 -26.76 -32.82
N MET A 4 59.72 -25.66 -32.05
CA MET A 4 59.01 -25.53 -30.79
C MET A 4 57.49 -25.32 -31.05
N ARG A 5 56.67 -26.24 -30.53
CA ARG A 5 55.21 -26.13 -30.45
C ARG A 5 54.87 -25.34 -29.18
N LYS A 6 54.28 -24.15 -29.34
CA LYS A 6 53.65 -23.39 -28.24
C LYS A 6 52.28 -23.96 -27.96
N GLY A 7 52.10 -24.59 -26.80
CA GLY A 7 50.80 -24.97 -26.27
C GLY A 7 50.08 -23.75 -25.65
N ILE A 8 48.90 -23.47 -26.12
CA ILE A 8 48.00 -22.46 -25.53
C ILE A 8 47.15 -23.18 -24.49
N PHE A 9 47.33 -22.84 -23.22
CA PHE A 9 46.47 -23.28 -22.13
C PHE A 9 45.26 -22.35 -22.08
N PHE A 10 44.06 -22.86 -22.39
CA PHE A 10 42.80 -22.20 -22.10
C PHE A 10 42.42 -22.46 -20.64
N LEU A 11 42.50 -21.44 -19.77
CA LEU A 11 41.93 -21.47 -18.44
C LEU A 11 40.42 -21.19 -18.56
N SER A 12 39.60 -22.21 -18.44
CA SER A 12 38.16 -22.04 -18.28
C SER A 12 37.85 -21.64 -16.85
N VAL A 13 37.53 -20.37 -16.66
CA VAL A 13 36.94 -19.88 -15.38
C VAL A 13 35.48 -20.28 -15.37
N ILE A 14 35.15 -21.34 -14.63
CA ILE A 14 33.78 -21.67 -14.31
C ILE A 14 33.33 -20.75 -13.19
N ALA A 15 32.55 -19.71 -13.55
CA ALA A 15 31.84 -18.90 -12.57
C ALA A 15 30.72 -19.76 -11.97
N LEU A 16 30.89 -20.22 -10.74
CA LEU A 16 29.84 -20.82 -9.92
C LEU A 16 28.87 -19.70 -9.53
N LEU A 17 27.76 -19.56 -10.23
CA LEU A 17 26.61 -18.81 -9.76
C LEU A 17 26.03 -19.59 -8.57
N CYS A 18 26.35 -19.18 -7.36
CA CYS A 18 25.58 -19.55 -6.17
C CYS A 18 24.20 -18.88 -6.29
N LEU A 19 23.22 -19.58 -6.82
CA LEU A 19 21.83 -19.28 -6.58
C LEU A 19 21.61 -19.56 -5.08
N ALA A 20 21.64 -18.50 -4.28
CA ALA A 20 21.09 -18.56 -2.94
C ALA A 20 19.58 -18.80 -3.09
N GLU A 21 19.13 -20.03 -2.91
CA GLU A 21 17.74 -20.31 -2.60
C GLU A 21 17.42 -19.56 -1.31
N THR A 22 16.81 -18.40 -1.41
CA THR A 22 16.18 -17.75 -0.27
C THR A 22 15.01 -18.64 0.15
N SER A 23 15.26 -19.49 1.14
CA SER A 23 14.23 -20.22 1.85
C SER A 23 13.28 -19.18 2.44
N SER A 24 12.17 -18.91 1.76
CA SER A 24 11.11 -18.06 2.30
C SER A 24 10.57 -18.74 3.55
N ARG A 25 10.93 -18.21 4.71
CA ARG A 25 10.48 -18.72 5.99
C ARG A 25 8.96 -18.60 6.05
N THR A 26 8.27 -19.71 6.19
CA THR A 26 6.82 -19.74 6.38
C THR A 26 6.48 -19.14 7.75
N VAL A 27 5.65 -18.11 7.74
CA VAL A 27 5.09 -17.49 8.96
C VAL A 27 3.89 -18.32 9.41
N THR A 28 3.82 -18.59 10.71
CA THR A 28 2.72 -19.34 11.33
C THR A 28 1.69 -18.38 11.94
N LYS A 29 0.47 -18.88 12.17
CA LYS A 29 -0.56 -18.14 12.91
C LYS A 29 -0.08 -17.74 14.31
N ALA A 30 0.64 -18.62 15.00
CA ALA A 30 1.18 -18.32 16.32
C ALA A 30 2.18 -17.16 16.32
N GLU A 31 2.98 -17.01 15.25
CA GLU A 31 3.87 -15.86 15.09
C GLU A 31 3.07 -14.58 14.85
N ILE A 32 1.99 -14.63 14.03
CA ILE A 32 1.10 -13.48 13.87
C ILE A 32 0.52 -13.04 15.22
N GLU A 33 0.02 -13.99 16.03
CA GLU A 33 -0.52 -13.71 17.36
C GLU A 33 0.53 -13.10 18.31
N GLN A 34 1.77 -13.58 18.23
CA GLN A 34 2.89 -13.01 18.98
C GLN A 34 3.23 -11.58 18.52
N TRP A 35 3.24 -11.32 17.21
CA TRP A 35 3.50 -10.00 16.66
C TRP A 35 2.40 -9.00 17.00
N MET A 36 1.13 -9.45 17.01
CA MET A 36 -0.03 -8.61 17.34
C MET A 36 0.08 -7.93 18.71
N THR A 37 0.64 -8.61 19.69
CA THR A 37 0.76 -8.10 21.08
C THR A 37 2.18 -7.74 21.49
N GLY A 38 3.16 -8.03 20.63
CA GLY A 38 4.60 -7.86 20.88
C GLY A 38 5.26 -6.92 19.88
N GLU A 39 6.12 -7.50 19.03
CA GLU A 39 7.04 -6.77 18.17
C GLU A 39 6.37 -5.73 17.25
N CYS A 40 5.20 -6.05 16.69
CA CYS A 40 4.48 -5.12 15.82
C CYS A 40 3.55 -4.17 16.58
N SER A 41 3.32 -4.34 17.86
CA SER A 41 2.35 -3.53 18.62
C SER A 41 2.85 -2.11 18.86
N ASN A 42 1.98 -1.14 18.58
CA ASN A 42 2.09 0.26 19.00
C ASN A 42 1.07 0.62 20.10
N TRP A 43 0.37 -0.37 20.66
CA TRP A 43 -0.63 -0.10 21.68
C TRP A 43 -0.04 0.63 22.87
N GLY A 44 -0.65 1.75 23.24
CA GLY A 44 -0.18 2.60 24.32
C GLY A 44 1.02 3.50 23.99
N ARG A 45 1.64 3.37 22.81
CA ARG A 45 2.81 4.19 22.41
C ARG A 45 2.52 5.69 22.46
N TRP A 46 1.32 6.10 22.07
CA TRP A 46 0.86 7.51 22.10
C TRP A 46 -0.27 7.74 23.14
N GLY A 47 -0.41 6.83 24.09
CA GLY A 47 -1.42 6.88 25.13
C GLY A 47 -2.53 5.85 24.93
N LYS A 48 -3.21 5.50 26.04
CA LYS A 48 -4.22 4.42 26.06
C LYS A 48 -5.50 4.77 25.30
N THR A 49 -5.76 6.06 25.08
CA THR A 49 -6.94 6.57 24.35
C THR A 49 -6.60 7.07 22.97
N ASP A 50 -5.39 6.79 22.48
CA ASP A 50 -4.97 7.19 21.15
C ASP A 50 -5.80 6.48 20.08
N GLN A 51 -6.27 7.26 19.10
CA GLN A 51 -7.07 6.82 17.97
C GLN A 51 -6.42 7.09 16.61
N VAL A 52 -5.26 7.73 16.61
CA VAL A 52 -4.59 8.23 15.39
C VAL A 52 -3.52 7.27 14.90
N GLY A 53 -2.89 6.54 15.82
CA GLY A 53 -1.88 5.53 15.51
C GLY A 53 -0.59 6.11 14.94
N ALA A 54 -0.02 5.41 13.97
CA ALA A 54 1.28 5.75 13.39
C ALA A 54 1.33 7.10 12.65
N ILE A 55 0.16 7.72 12.39
CA ILE A 55 0.10 9.09 11.81
C ILE A 55 0.74 10.13 12.76
N HIS A 56 0.86 9.86 14.06
CA HIS A 56 1.65 10.68 14.99
C HIS A 56 3.11 10.86 14.57
N LEU A 57 3.64 9.94 13.79
CA LEU A 57 5.00 10.03 13.24
C LEU A 57 5.14 11.13 12.15
N ILE A 58 4.02 11.56 11.58
CA ILE A 58 3.97 12.69 10.65
C ILE A 58 3.96 13.99 11.47
N THR A 59 5.10 14.35 12.02
CA THR A 59 5.29 15.56 12.82
C THR A 59 5.25 16.82 11.95
N ASP A 60 5.14 18.00 12.59
CA ASP A 60 5.26 19.28 11.88
C ASP A 60 6.62 19.44 11.18
N GLY A 61 7.68 18.89 11.77
CA GLY A 61 9.01 18.81 11.15
C GLY A 61 8.98 18.00 9.87
N LYS A 62 8.38 16.80 9.94
CA LYS A 62 8.25 15.88 8.80
C LYS A 62 7.41 16.49 7.67
N ARG A 63 6.34 17.21 8.01
CA ARG A 63 5.53 17.95 7.00
C ARG A 63 6.33 19.02 6.28
N ARG A 64 7.12 19.83 7.02
CA ARG A 64 7.99 20.86 6.41
C ARG A 64 9.06 20.26 5.53
N GLU A 65 9.70 19.18 5.97
CA GLU A 65 10.67 18.43 5.19
C GLU A 65 10.05 17.91 3.89
N ALA A 66 8.88 17.26 3.97
CA ALA A 66 8.15 16.76 2.81
C ALA A 66 7.78 17.86 1.81
N ALA A 67 7.36 19.03 2.29
CA ALA A 67 7.10 20.19 1.44
C ALA A 67 8.34 20.65 0.66
N GLY A 68 9.53 20.55 1.27
CA GLY A 68 10.81 20.85 0.62
C GLY A 68 11.22 19.87 -0.47
N LEU A 69 10.50 18.75 -0.63
CA LEU A 69 10.73 17.80 -1.72
C LEU A 69 10.17 18.28 -3.06
N VAL A 70 9.25 19.22 -3.06
CA VAL A 70 8.67 19.77 -4.29
C VAL A 70 9.69 20.67 -4.96
N ARG A 71 10.24 20.22 -6.10
CA ARG A 71 11.28 20.95 -6.87
C ARG A 71 10.82 21.31 -8.27
N GLU A 72 9.97 20.49 -8.86
CA GLU A 72 9.50 20.64 -10.24
C GLU A 72 8.03 21.08 -10.31
N GLY A 73 7.24 20.85 -9.24
CA GLY A 73 5.81 21.13 -9.20
C GLY A 73 4.98 20.16 -10.06
N VAL A 74 5.54 18.98 -10.39
CA VAL A 74 4.84 17.95 -11.17
C VAL A 74 4.03 17.08 -10.22
N SER A 75 2.72 17.06 -10.40
CA SER A 75 1.78 16.26 -9.62
C SER A 75 1.30 15.03 -10.38
N VAL A 76 1.19 13.90 -9.68
CA VAL A 76 0.72 12.61 -10.20
C VAL A 76 -0.40 12.11 -9.29
N SER A 77 -1.57 11.82 -9.88
CA SER A 77 -2.67 11.15 -9.18
C SER A 77 -2.30 9.71 -8.88
N LEU A 78 -2.59 9.25 -7.67
CA LEU A 78 -2.41 7.86 -7.24
C LEU A 78 -3.75 7.11 -7.15
N ALA A 79 -4.84 7.69 -7.68
CA ALA A 79 -6.12 7.03 -7.73
C ALA A 79 -6.39 6.48 -9.15
N HIS A 80 -6.86 5.25 -9.20
CA HIS A 80 -7.48 4.71 -10.41
C HIS A 80 -8.84 5.38 -10.63
N ASN A 81 -9.18 5.66 -11.89
CA ASN A 81 -10.52 6.14 -12.22
C ASN A 81 -11.57 5.12 -11.76
N PRO A 82 -12.67 5.55 -11.09
CA PRO A 82 -13.68 4.64 -10.61
C PRO A 82 -14.25 3.75 -11.72
N ILE A 83 -14.38 2.45 -11.43
CA ILE A 83 -14.84 1.45 -12.41
C ILE A 83 -16.35 1.24 -12.24
N SER A 84 -17.12 1.65 -13.26
CA SER A 84 -18.58 1.51 -13.28
C SER A 84 -19.06 0.17 -13.87
N GLU A 85 -18.16 -0.65 -14.38
CA GLU A 85 -18.49 -1.95 -14.96
C GLU A 85 -18.36 -3.06 -13.92
N LYS A 86 -19.32 -3.98 -13.87
CA LYS A 86 -19.22 -5.19 -13.06
C LYS A 86 -18.21 -6.14 -13.70
N ALA A 87 -17.25 -6.59 -12.89
CA ALA A 87 -16.19 -7.50 -13.34
C ALA A 87 -15.84 -8.49 -12.20
N PRO A 88 -15.09 -9.56 -12.47
CA PRO A 88 -14.61 -10.47 -11.42
C PRO A 88 -13.87 -9.77 -10.29
N ASP A 89 -13.12 -8.70 -10.59
CA ASP A 89 -12.39 -7.86 -9.64
C ASP A 89 -13.18 -6.62 -9.19
N ASN A 90 -14.46 -6.46 -9.61
CA ASN A 90 -15.33 -5.35 -9.24
C ASN A 90 -16.76 -5.84 -9.05
N SER A 91 -17.06 -6.42 -7.90
CA SER A 91 -18.40 -6.92 -7.55
C SER A 91 -19.39 -5.79 -7.25
N SER A 92 -18.91 -4.61 -6.82
CA SER A 92 -19.68 -3.43 -6.41
C SER A 92 -19.28 -2.21 -7.23
N PRO A 93 -19.75 -2.08 -8.49
CA PRO A 93 -19.40 -1.01 -9.39
C PRO A 93 -19.67 0.39 -8.82
N PHE A 94 -18.84 1.35 -9.18
CA PHE A 94 -19.08 2.75 -8.93
C PHE A 94 -20.37 3.19 -9.65
N ARG A 95 -21.23 3.90 -8.96
CA ARG A 95 -22.48 4.44 -9.51
C ARG A 95 -22.38 5.94 -9.65
N HIS A 96 -22.64 6.45 -10.85
CA HIS A 96 -22.71 7.87 -11.15
C HIS A 96 -24.05 8.15 -11.82
N THR A 97 -24.79 9.13 -11.34
CA THR A 97 -26.12 9.49 -11.82
C THR A 97 -26.19 10.99 -12.08
N MET A 98 -26.52 11.37 -13.31
CA MET A 98 -26.83 12.76 -13.61
C MET A 98 -28.24 13.11 -13.11
N LEU A 99 -28.35 14.09 -12.24
CA LEU A 99 -29.61 14.60 -11.71
C LEU A 99 -30.19 15.72 -12.59
N SER A 100 -29.30 16.50 -13.25
CA SER A 100 -29.65 17.53 -14.22
C SER A 100 -28.60 17.58 -15.31
N THR A 101 -29.02 17.77 -16.56
CA THR A 101 -28.12 17.78 -17.72
C THR A 101 -28.31 19.03 -18.57
N GLY A 102 -27.30 19.37 -19.38
CA GLY A 102 -27.40 20.46 -20.36
C GLY A 102 -28.28 20.13 -21.56
N GLN A 103 -28.71 18.87 -21.77
CA GLN A 103 -29.61 18.47 -22.88
C GLN A 103 -31.07 18.88 -22.65
N HIS A 104 -31.47 18.93 -21.37
CA HIS A 104 -32.79 19.33 -20.96
C HIS A 104 -32.69 20.38 -19.83
N PRO A 105 -32.25 21.60 -20.15
CA PRO A 105 -31.94 22.57 -19.12
C PRO A 105 -33.21 23.03 -18.42
N THR A 106 -33.35 22.74 -17.13
CA THR A 106 -34.39 23.29 -16.24
C THR A 106 -33.90 24.51 -15.48
N GLY A 107 -32.66 24.91 -15.68
CA GLY A 107 -31.96 26.01 -15.04
C GLY A 107 -30.52 26.12 -15.52
N GLN A 108 -29.69 26.84 -14.81
CA GLN A 108 -28.26 27.04 -15.14
C GLN A 108 -27.31 25.99 -14.54
N PHE A 109 -27.82 25.06 -13.73
CA PHE A 109 -27.02 24.07 -13.02
C PHE A 109 -27.09 22.69 -13.66
N VAL A 110 -25.96 22.04 -13.77
CA VAL A 110 -25.81 20.60 -14.08
C VAL A 110 -25.41 19.91 -12.77
N LEU A 111 -26.16 18.86 -12.38
CA LEU A 111 -26.04 18.22 -11.08
C LEU A 111 -25.88 16.72 -11.25
N ASP A 112 -25.09 16.12 -10.38
CA ASP A 112 -24.90 14.68 -10.33
C ASP A 112 -24.74 14.19 -8.89
N GLU A 113 -24.81 12.88 -8.73
CA GLU A 113 -24.48 12.17 -7.50
C GLU A 113 -23.66 10.93 -7.83
N TYR A 114 -22.90 10.46 -6.86
CA TYR A 114 -22.24 9.15 -6.97
C TYR A 114 -22.31 8.37 -5.67
N ALA A 115 -22.23 7.04 -5.79
CA ALA A 115 -22.09 6.15 -4.66
C ALA A 115 -21.05 5.08 -4.96
N VAL A 116 -20.26 4.72 -3.93
CA VAL A 116 -19.19 3.75 -4.03
C VAL A 116 -19.11 2.89 -2.77
N SER A 117 -19.03 1.57 -2.94
CA SER A 117 -18.57 0.63 -1.94
C SER A 117 -17.07 0.48 -2.13
N TYR A 118 -16.28 1.28 -1.40
CA TYR A 118 -14.85 1.44 -1.70
C TYR A 118 -13.98 0.32 -1.12
N HIS A 119 -14.35 -0.29 0.01
CA HIS A 119 -13.65 -1.45 0.51
C HIS A 119 -13.72 -2.61 -0.48
N GLY A 120 -12.59 -3.24 -0.76
CA GLY A 120 -12.45 -4.28 -1.76
C GLY A 120 -11.35 -3.94 -2.76
N LEU A 121 -11.38 -4.54 -3.96
CA LEU A 121 -10.23 -4.56 -4.86
C LEU A 121 -10.40 -3.71 -6.13
N ALA A 122 -11.36 -2.78 -6.16
CA ALA A 122 -11.66 -2.03 -7.38
C ALA A 122 -11.43 -0.52 -7.28
N HIS A 123 -11.55 0.05 -6.09
CA HIS A 123 -11.56 1.49 -5.92
C HIS A 123 -10.45 1.94 -4.98
N THR A 124 -9.72 2.99 -5.33
CA THR A 124 -8.71 3.59 -4.48
C THR A 124 -9.35 4.15 -3.21
N HIS A 125 -8.89 3.72 -2.06
CA HIS A 125 -9.42 4.14 -0.78
C HIS A 125 -8.38 4.11 0.33
N MET A 126 -8.73 4.72 1.45
CA MET A 126 -8.01 4.65 2.71
C MET A 126 -8.81 3.86 3.72
N ASP A 127 -8.16 2.93 4.43
CA ASP A 127 -8.71 2.24 5.58
C ASP A 127 -8.37 2.99 6.87
N ALA A 128 -9.41 3.25 7.68
CA ALA A 128 -9.26 3.72 9.05
C ALA A 128 -9.04 2.55 10.00
N LEU A 129 -8.54 2.83 11.22
CA LEU A 129 -8.16 1.77 12.17
C LEU A 129 -9.34 0.93 12.68
N CYS A 130 -10.57 1.45 12.58
CA CYS A 130 -11.78 0.68 12.91
C CYS A 130 -12.22 -0.29 11.81
N HIS A 131 -11.53 -0.31 10.63
CA HIS A 131 -11.89 -1.22 9.54
C HIS A 131 -11.60 -2.68 9.88
N MET A 132 -10.59 -2.95 10.70
CA MET A 132 -10.14 -4.30 11.02
C MET A 132 -10.14 -4.55 12.54
N ALA A 133 -10.41 -5.79 12.92
CA ALA A 133 -10.32 -6.24 14.30
C ALA A 133 -9.61 -7.60 14.39
N TRP A 134 -8.98 -7.85 15.52
CA TRP A 134 -8.39 -9.12 15.89
C TRP A 134 -8.87 -9.54 17.29
N ASN A 135 -9.43 -10.75 17.41
CA ASN A 135 -10.00 -11.27 18.67
C ASN A 135 -10.96 -10.28 19.36
N GLY A 136 -11.84 -9.63 18.55
CA GLY A 136 -12.84 -8.68 19.06
C GLY A 136 -12.28 -7.32 19.49
N LYS A 137 -11.03 -7.01 19.17
CA LYS A 137 -10.36 -5.73 19.48
C LYS A 137 -9.81 -5.09 18.21
N MET A 138 -10.00 -3.80 18.11
CA MET A 138 -9.37 -2.90 17.14
C MET A 138 -8.07 -2.34 17.74
N TYR A 139 -7.41 -1.45 16.99
CA TYR A 139 -6.20 -0.78 17.46
C TYR A 139 -6.34 -0.26 18.89
N ASN A 140 -5.23 -0.30 19.63
CA ASN A 140 -5.11 0.19 21.01
C ASN A 140 -6.10 -0.47 22.00
N GLY A 141 -6.70 -1.61 21.63
CA GLY A 141 -7.59 -2.39 22.48
C GLY A 141 -9.05 -1.94 22.49
N PHE A 142 -9.44 -0.97 21.65
CA PHE A 142 -10.84 -0.59 21.51
C PHE A 142 -11.69 -1.78 21.10
N PRO A 143 -12.88 -2.00 21.69
CA PRO A 143 -13.71 -3.15 21.37
C PRO A 143 -14.32 -3.02 19.96
N GLN A 144 -14.32 -4.11 19.20
CA GLN A 144 -14.96 -4.16 17.89
C GLN A 144 -16.46 -3.83 17.93
N THR A 145 -17.12 -4.11 19.07
CA THR A 145 -18.53 -3.80 19.28
C THR A 145 -18.86 -2.30 19.30
N ASP A 146 -17.85 -1.43 19.31
CA ASP A 146 -18.02 0.02 19.14
C ASP A 146 -18.29 0.42 17.68
N VAL A 147 -18.15 -0.51 16.74
CA VAL A 147 -18.65 -0.36 15.36
C VAL A 147 -20.06 -0.93 15.31
N THR A 148 -21.05 -0.05 15.12
CA THR A 148 -22.48 -0.36 15.13
C THR A 148 -23.11 0.02 13.80
N ASP A 149 -24.42 -0.20 13.62
CA ASP A 149 -25.18 0.27 12.47
C ASP A 149 -25.10 1.80 12.28
N GLY A 150 -24.81 2.54 13.37
CA GLY A 150 -24.58 4.00 13.32
C GLY A 150 -23.16 4.41 12.96
N GLY A 151 -22.28 3.44 12.67
CA GLY A 151 -20.86 3.64 12.40
C GLY A 151 -19.97 3.37 13.61
N ALA A 152 -18.67 3.65 13.45
CA ALA A 152 -17.67 3.50 14.49
C ALA A 152 -17.72 4.68 15.46
N LYS A 153 -17.68 4.40 16.77
CA LYS A 153 -17.56 5.43 17.82
C LYS A 153 -16.14 5.96 17.91
N GLU A 154 -15.17 5.07 17.75
CA GLU A 154 -13.75 5.32 17.90
C GLU A 154 -12.99 4.87 16.66
N LEU A 155 -11.80 5.39 16.44
CA LEU A 155 -10.89 4.99 15.35
C LEU A 155 -11.44 5.24 13.93
N ALA A 156 -12.46 6.09 13.80
CA ALA A 156 -13.11 6.40 12.53
C ALA A 156 -12.21 7.26 11.61
N VAL A 157 -12.54 7.32 10.33
CA VAL A 157 -11.79 8.11 9.33
C VAL A 157 -11.74 9.61 9.67
N THR A 158 -12.66 10.11 10.50
CA THR A 158 -12.67 11.49 11.01
C THR A 158 -11.42 11.88 11.78
N GLU A 159 -10.68 10.91 12.35
CA GLU A 159 -9.40 11.17 13.02
C GLU A 159 -8.33 11.69 12.04
N TYR A 160 -8.52 11.46 10.75
CA TYR A 160 -7.60 11.87 9.67
C TYR A 160 -8.09 13.08 8.87
N LYS A 161 -9.10 13.82 9.36
CA LYS A 161 -9.71 14.99 8.68
C LYS A 161 -8.74 16.13 8.36
N ASN A 162 -7.62 16.20 9.08
CA ASN A 162 -6.56 17.18 8.82
C ASN A 162 -5.65 16.78 7.66
N GLY A 163 -5.91 15.62 7.04
CA GLY A 163 -5.20 15.09 5.89
C GLY A 163 -3.85 14.45 6.22
N ILE A 164 -3.35 13.74 5.24
CA ILE A 164 -2.02 13.15 5.19
C ILE A 164 -1.15 14.06 4.33
N PHE A 165 -0.04 14.54 4.89
CA PHE A 165 0.90 15.40 4.18
C PHE A 165 2.31 15.07 4.69
N THR A 166 3.06 14.26 3.92
CA THR A 166 4.35 13.73 4.35
C THR A 166 5.19 13.27 3.17
N ARG A 167 6.35 12.69 3.44
CA ARG A 167 7.19 12.03 2.43
C ARG A 167 6.59 10.68 2.04
N GLY A 168 6.37 10.48 0.73
CA GLY A 168 6.09 9.19 0.12
C GLY A 168 7.37 8.54 -0.41
N VAL A 169 7.46 7.22 -0.32
CA VAL A 169 8.55 6.41 -0.87
C VAL A 169 7.96 5.31 -1.72
N LEU A 170 8.32 5.25 -3.01
CA LEU A 170 7.86 4.21 -3.93
C LEU A 170 8.82 3.02 -3.94
N PHE A 171 8.26 1.83 -3.74
CA PHE A 171 8.87 0.53 -3.98
C PHE A 171 8.29 -0.07 -5.26
N ASP A 172 9.01 0.03 -6.37
CA ASP A 172 8.60 -0.51 -7.67
C ASP A 172 9.15 -1.94 -7.81
N ILE A 173 8.43 -2.92 -7.24
CA ILE A 173 8.90 -4.31 -7.16
C ILE A 173 8.98 -4.99 -8.53
N PRO A 174 8.03 -4.80 -9.46
CA PRO A 174 8.22 -5.31 -10.82
C PRO A 174 9.52 -4.80 -11.48
N ARG A 175 9.84 -3.52 -11.35
CA ARG A 175 11.09 -2.92 -11.87
C ARG A 175 12.32 -3.51 -11.20
N LEU A 176 12.26 -3.81 -9.90
CA LEU A 176 13.35 -4.52 -9.19
C LEU A 176 13.60 -5.88 -9.83
N LYS A 177 12.53 -6.62 -10.10
CA LYS A 177 12.56 -7.99 -10.63
C LYS A 177 12.66 -8.06 -12.18
N GLY A 178 12.77 -6.94 -12.89
CA GLY A 178 12.84 -6.89 -14.35
C GLY A 178 11.56 -7.35 -15.05
N LYS A 179 10.40 -7.16 -14.41
CA LYS A 179 9.06 -7.53 -14.88
C LYS A 179 8.22 -6.29 -15.16
N GLN A 180 7.14 -6.43 -15.93
CA GLN A 180 6.14 -5.37 -16.09
C GLN A 180 5.18 -5.31 -14.90
N TRP A 181 4.82 -6.49 -14.35
CA TRP A 181 3.97 -6.68 -13.17
C TRP A 181 4.34 -7.96 -12.44
N LEU A 182 3.85 -8.10 -11.22
CA LEU A 182 3.87 -9.36 -10.48
C LEU A 182 2.61 -10.17 -10.85
N GLU A 183 2.75 -11.49 -10.94
CA GLU A 183 1.58 -12.34 -11.21
C GLU A 183 0.72 -12.53 -9.94
N PRO A 184 -0.61 -12.77 -10.09
CA PRO A 184 -1.51 -12.97 -8.97
C PRO A 184 -1.03 -14.08 -8.04
N GLY A 185 -0.90 -13.77 -6.75
CA GLY A 185 -0.36 -14.65 -5.72
C GLY A 185 1.16 -14.60 -5.57
N GLU A 186 1.86 -13.73 -6.31
CA GLU A 186 3.30 -13.52 -6.12
C GLU A 186 3.51 -12.65 -4.86
N ALA A 187 4.19 -13.22 -3.86
CA ALA A 187 4.48 -12.56 -2.60
C ALA A 187 5.72 -11.64 -2.70
N ILE A 188 5.68 -10.55 -1.96
CA ILE A 188 6.78 -9.62 -1.73
C ILE A 188 7.30 -9.88 -0.32
N TYR A 189 8.59 -10.09 -0.18
CA TYR A 189 9.27 -10.39 1.08
C TYR A 189 10.14 -9.21 1.55
N PRO A 190 10.57 -9.18 2.83
CA PRO A 190 11.48 -8.16 3.34
C PRO A 190 12.76 -8.01 2.51
N GLU A 191 13.27 -9.10 1.98
CA GLU A 191 14.47 -9.13 1.13
C GLU A 191 14.26 -8.35 -0.20
N ASP A 192 13.06 -8.38 -0.76
CA ASP A 192 12.70 -7.56 -1.93
C ASP A 192 12.72 -6.05 -1.58
N LEU A 193 12.25 -5.72 -0.36
CA LEU A 193 12.24 -4.34 0.12
C LEU A 193 13.67 -3.84 0.39
N ASP A 194 14.49 -4.64 1.05
CA ASP A 194 15.90 -4.31 1.29
C ASP A 194 16.67 -4.16 -0.03
N ALA A 195 16.46 -5.08 -0.98
CA ALA A 195 17.09 -5.00 -2.31
C ALA A 195 16.67 -3.73 -3.08
N TRP A 196 15.41 -3.28 -2.91
CA TRP A 196 14.96 -2.01 -3.50
C TRP A 196 15.65 -0.81 -2.87
N LEU A 197 15.79 -0.76 -1.55
CA LEU A 197 16.50 0.30 -0.84
C LEU A 197 17.99 0.35 -1.25
N GLU A 198 18.64 -0.82 -1.34
CA GLU A 198 20.02 -0.92 -1.82
C GLU A 198 20.17 -0.40 -3.24
N LYS A 199 19.28 -0.86 -4.16
CA LYS A 199 19.31 -0.45 -5.57
C LYS A 199 19.11 1.05 -5.76
N THR A 200 18.27 1.68 -4.97
CA THR A 200 17.87 3.08 -5.14
C THR A 200 18.68 4.05 -4.26
N GLY A 201 19.35 3.55 -3.23
CA GLY A 201 20.03 4.35 -2.22
C GLY A 201 19.07 5.13 -1.30
N VAL A 202 17.75 4.88 -1.38
CA VAL A 202 16.76 5.52 -0.52
C VAL A 202 16.88 4.96 0.89
N LYS A 203 16.73 5.83 1.87
CA LYS A 203 16.62 5.47 3.30
C LYS A 203 15.21 5.80 3.75
N LEU A 204 14.54 4.84 4.38
CA LEU A 204 13.28 5.10 5.05
C LEU A 204 13.50 5.89 6.35
N GLU A 205 12.54 6.71 6.67
CA GLU A 205 12.53 7.53 7.87
C GLU A 205 11.17 7.43 8.57
N PRO A 206 11.13 7.58 9.90
CA PRO A 206 9.87 7.64 10.62
C PRO A 206 8.91 8.68 10.00
N GLY A 207 7.65 8.30 9.84
CA GLY A 207 6.63 9.16 9.26
C GLY A 207 6.49 9.09 7.73
N ASP A 208 7.24 8.21 7.06
CA ASP A 208 7.06 7.96 5.62
C ASP A 208 5.78 7.19 5.34
N VAL A 209 5.21 7.43 4.16
CA VAL A 209 4.23 6.54 3.52
C VAL A 209 4.98 5.65 2.54
N VAL A 210 4.92 4.34 2.76
CA VAL A 210 5.55 3.33 1.90
C VAL A 210 4.56 2.88 0.84
N PHE A 211 4.80 3.20 -0.43
CA PHE A 211 3.97 2.77 -1.56
C PHE A 211 4.59 1.54 -2.24
N ILE A 212 3.81 0.47 -2.36
CA ILE A 212 4.22 -0.80 -2.97
C ILE A 212 3.52 -0.94 -4.32
N ARG A 213 4.27 -0.84 -5.41
CA ARG A 213 3.77 -1.12 -6.75
C ARG A 213 3.96 -2.61 -7.07
N THR A 214 2.86 -3.27 -7.42
CA THR A 214 2.84 -4.65 -7.95
C THR A 214 2.68 -4.68 -9.47
N GLY A 215 2.25 -3.57 -10.08
CA GLY A 215 1.92 -3.47 -11.50
C GLY A 215 0.53 -4.03 -11.83
N ARG A 216 -0.36 -4.11 -10.84
CA ARG A 216 -1.71 -4.67 -10.99
C ARG A 216 -2.49 -4.05 -12.14
N TRP A 217 -2.47 -2.71 -12.26
CA TRP A 217 -3.25 -2.01 -13.26
C TRP A 217 -2.70 -2.22 -14.68
N ALA A 218 -1.37 -2.26 -14.84
CA ALA A 218 -0.74 -2.65 -16.10
C ALA A 218 -1.15 -4.08 -16.51
N ARG A 219 -1.16 -5.02 -15.55
CA ARG A 219 -1.62 -6.39 -15.81
C ARG A 219 -3.11 -6.43 -16.20
N ARG A 220 -3.95 -5.70 -15.46
CA ARG A 220 -5.39 -5.62 -15.75
C ARG A 220 -5.67 -5.06 -17.15
N ALA A 221 -4.94 -4.03 -17.54
CA ALA A 221 -5.05 -3.47 -18.88
C ALA A 221 -4.61 -4.46 -19.98
N ALA A 222 -3.55 -5.24 -19.74
CA ALA A 222 -3.00 -6.18 -20.72
C ALA A 222 -3.74 -7.52 -20.78
N LYS A 223 -4.28 -8.03 -19.66
CA LYS A 223 -4.86 -9.38 -19.53
C LYS A 223 -6.36 -9.38 -19.22
N GLY A 224 -6.95 -8.23 -18.93
CA GLY A 224 -8.31 -8.10 -18.43
C GLY A 224 -8.46 -8.35 -16.93
N PRO A 225 -9.70 -8.13 -16.39
CA PRO A 225 -10.02 -8.42 -15.01
C PRO A 225 -9.93 -9.92 -14.70
N TRP A 226 -9.64 -10.26 -13.44
CA TRP A 226 -9.54 -11.65 -13.00
C TRP A 226 -10.16 -11.86 -11.63
N ASP A 227 -10.32 -13.12 -11.23
CA ASP A 227 -10.75 -13.49 -9.88
C ASP A 227 -9.67 -13.08 -8.86
N THR A 228 -10.04 -12.21 -7.95
CA THR A 228 -9.16 -11.60 -6.94
C THR A 228 -8.92 -12.48 -5.71
N SER A 229 -9.33 -13.77 -5.75
CA SER A 229 -8.85 -14.76 -4.77
C SER A 229 -7.32 -14.90 -4.78
N ARG A 230 -6.68 -14.42 -5.85
CA ARG A 230 -5.22 -14.34 -5.99
C ARG A 230 -4.81 -12.94 -6.42
N VAL A 231 -4.02 -12.27 -5.58
CA VAL A 231 -3.38 -11.00 -5.89
C VAL A 231 -1.94 -10.98 -5.38
N ALA A 232 -1.06 -10.23 -6.06
CA ALA A 232 0.28 -9.97 -5.56
C ALA A 232 0.23 -8.94 -4.42
N GLY A 233 1.10 -9.08 -3.43
CA GLY A 233 1.16 -8.17 -2.30
C GLY A 233 2.24 -8.55 -1.29
N LEU A 234 2.25 -7.89 -0.15
CA LEU A 234 3.21 -8.12 0.92
C LEU A 234 2.90 -9.44 1.64
N TYR A 235 3.95 -10.22 1.88
CA TYR A 235 3.89 -11.37 2.78
C TYR A 235 3.94 -10.90 4.23
N ALA A 236 3.34 -11.67 5.14
CA ALA A 236 3.22 -11.31 6.57
C ALA A 236 4.53 -10.89 7.25
N SER A 237 5.67 -11.46 6.82
CA SER A 237 6.99 -11.12 7.37
C SER A 237 7.41 -9.66 7.08
N CYS A 238 6.73 -8.95 6.18
CA CYS A 238 6.98 -7.53 5.94
C CYS A 238 6.47 -6.63 7.08
N ALA A 239 5.55 -7.09 7.93
CA ALA A 239 5.02 -6.26 9.01
C ALA A 239 6.08 -5.88 10.06
N PRO A 240 6.88 -6.79 10.63
CA PRO A 240 8.00 -6.42 11.50
C PRO A 240 9.03 -5.50 10.81
N TRP A 241 9.26 -5.70 9.51
CA TRP A 241 10.15 -4.84 8.73
C TRP A 241 9.60 -3.40 8.64
N LEU A 242 8.32 -3.22 8.30
CA LEU A 242 7.66 -1.90 8.28
C LEU A 242 7.64 -1.25 9.66
N LYS A 243 7.39 -2.04 10.71
CA LYS A 243 7.43 -1.59 12.10
C LYS A 243 8.80 -1.07 12.50
N LYS A 244 9.87 -1.78 12.14
CA LYS A 244 11.27 -1.36 12.40
C LYS A 244 11.60 -0.01 11.77
N HIS A 245 11.00 0.32 10.63
CA HIS A 245 11.23 1.58 9.92
C HIS A 245 10.24 2.68 10.34
N ASP A 246 9.34 2.44 11.29
CA ASP A 246 8.33 3.40 11.74
C ASP A 246 7.55 4.03 10.56
N ALA A 247 7.12 3.19 9.61
CA ALA A 247 6.26 3.64 8.53
C ALA A 247 4.92 4.18 9.09
N ALA A 248 4.55 5.40 8.69
CA ALA A 248 3.29 5.99 9.14
C ALA A 248 2.07 5.40 8.44
N MET A 249 2.22 5.05 7.17
CA MET A 249 1.20 4.41 6.35
C MET A 249 1.83 3.49 5.32
N VAL A 250 1.02 2.57 4.80
CA VAL A 250 1.36 1.75 3.64
C VAL A 250 0.34 2.01 2.54
N GLY A 251 0.78 2.12 1.30
CA GLY A 251 -0.07 2.18 0.11
C GLY A 251 0.26 1.04 -0.83
N SER A 252 -0.75 0.48 -1.50
CA SER A 252 -0.58 -0.57 -2.50
C SER A 252 -1.47 -0.32 -3.72
N ASP A 253 -1.03 -0.77 -4.89
CA ASP A 253 -1.86 -0.79 -6.10
C ASP A 253 -2.77 -2.03 -6.17
N SER A 254 -2.81 -2.83 -5.09
CA SER A 254 -3.63 -4.02 -4.92
C SER A 254 -4.26 -4.03 -3.53
N ASP A 255 -4.69 -5.20 -3.04
CA ASP A 255 -4.79 -5.49 -1.61
C ASP A 255 -3.37 -5.47 -1.04
N THR A 256 -3.15 -4.82 0.08
CA THR A 256 -1.82 -4.76 0.69
C THR A 256 -1.26 -6.16 0.98
N ASP A 257 -2.14 -7.12 1.32
CA ASP A 257 -1.79 -8.54 1.48
C ASP A 257 -1.56 -9.25 0.14
N VAL A 258 -0.64 -10.19 0.10
CA VAL A 258 -0.65 -11.23 -0.93
C VAL A 258 -1.83 -12.17 -0.70
N MET A 259 -2.56 -12.53 -1.74
CA MET A 259 -3.66 -13.50 -1.66
C MET A 259 -3.42 -14.71 -2.58
N PRO A 260 -3.54 -15.96 -2.05
CA PRO A 260 -3.73 -16.30 -0.63
C PRO A 260 -2.52 -15.90 0.23
N SER A 261 -2.75 -15.62 1.50
CA SER A 261 -1.73 -15.08 2.42
C SER A 261 -0.50 -15.96 2.64
N GLY A 262 -0.61 -17.25 2.38
CA GLY A 262 0.42 -18.24 2.71
C GLY A 262 0.55 -18.51 4.22
N VAL A 263 -0.32 -17.96 5.06
CA VAL A 263 -0.38 -18.20 6.51
C VAL A 263 -1.64 -19.00 6.82
N GLU A 264 -1.47 -20.23 7.30
CA GLU A 264 -2.61 -21.10 7.57
C GLU A 264 -3.56 -20.49 8.61
N GLY A 265 -4.85 -20.43 8.26
CA GLY A 265 -5.92 -19.91 9.12
C GLY A 265 -5.93 -18.39 9.30
N VAL A 266 -5.11 -17.63 8.53
CA VAL A 266 -5.11 -16.16 8.54
C VAL A 266 -5.25 -15.64 7.11
N VAL A 267 -6.32 -14.91 6.83
CA VAL A 267 -6.63 -14.48 5.44
C VAL A 267 -5.85 -13.22 5.06
N GLN A 268 -5.87 -12.18 5.89
CA GLN A 268 -5.24 -10.87 5.64
C GLN A 268 -4.32 -10.49 6.81
N PRO A 269 -3.17 -11.16 7.00
CA PRO A 269 -2.26 -10.89 8.11
C PRO A 269 -1.67 -9.47 8.08
N MET A 270 -1.41 -8.90 6.89
CA MET A 270 -0.89 -7.54 6.79
C MET A 270 -1.90 -6.51 7.26
N HIS A 271 -3.18 -6.61 6.83
CA HIS A 271 -4.24 -5.73 7.34
C HIS A 271 -4.37 -5.83 8.86
N GLN A 272 -4.38 -7.05 9.41
CA GLN A 272 -4.45 -7.24 10.87
C GLN A 272 -3.26 -6.59 11.59
N LEU A 273 -2.04 -6.84 11.13
CA LEU A 273 -0.83 -6.32 11.77
C LEU A 273 -0.71 -4.79 11.60
N LEU A 274 -1.01 -4.25 10.41
CA LEU A 274 -0.93 -2.81 10.16
C LEU A 274 -2.03 -2.06 10.93
N LEU A 275 -3.29 -2.38 10.69
CA LEU A 275 -4.40 -1.61 11.25
C LEU A 275 -4.55 -1.85 12.75
N VAL A 276 -4.46 -3.11 13.22
CA VAL A 276 -4.77 -3.44 14.62
C VAL A 276 -3.54 -3.37 15.52
N ALA A 277 -2.41 -3.99 15.15
CA ALA A 277 -1.23 -3.97 16.01
C ALA A 277 -0.48 -2.64 15.93
N MET A 278 -0.16 -2.20 14.71
CA MET A 278 0.70 -1.03 14.50
C MET A 278 -0.08 0.29 14.55
N GLY A 279 -1.40 0.28 14.35
CA GLY A 279 -2.18 1.51 14.16
C GLY A 279 -1.73 2.28 12.92
N THR A 280 -1.39 1.58 11.85
CA THR A 280 -0.89 2.10 10.57
C THR A 280 -2.02 2.04 9.55
N PRO A 281 -2.65 3.16 9.17
CA PRO A 281 -3.67 3.19 8.12
C PRO A 281 -3.11 2.76 6.77
N ILE A 282 -4.00 2.32 5.89
CA ILE A 282 -3.63 1.75 4.58
C ILE A 282 -4.28 2.56 3.45
N PHE A 283 -3.57 2.73 2.34
CA PHE A 283 -4.13 3.10 1.05
C PHE A 283 -4.16 1.88 0.15
N ASP A 284 -5.34 1.36 -0.14
CA ASP A 284 -5.51 0.23 -1.03
C ASP A 284 -5.97 0.65 -2.43
N ASN A 285 -5.62 -0.18 -3.41
CA ASN A 285 -5.96 -0.03 -4.82
C ASN A 285 -5.56 1.32 -5.43
N CYS A 286 -4.44 1.89 -4.98
CA CYS A 286 -3.83 3.04 -5.66
C CYS A 286 -3.51 2.69 -7.11
N ASP A 287 -3.50 3.68 -8.00
CA ASP A 287 -2.88 3.54 -9.32
C ASP A 287 -1.46 4.10 -9.25
N LEU A 288 -0.49 3.20 -9.24
CA LEU A 288 0.94 3.55 -9.11
C LEU A 288 1.70 3.48 -10.43
N GLU A 289 1.01 3.27 -11.58
CA GLU A 289 1.67 3.15 -12.89
C GLU A 289 2.33 4.47 -13.29
N ALA A 290 1.56 5.55 -13.30
CA ALA A 290 2.08 6.88 -13.64
C ALA A 290 3.14 7.36 -12.65
N LEU A 291 3.02 7.01 -11.37
CA LEU A 291 4.04 7.30 -10.36
C LEU A 291 5.34 6.55 -10.63
N GLY A 292 5.25 5.26 -10.99
CA GLY A 292 6.40 4.43 -11.35
C GLY A 292 7.19 5.03 -12.52
N ASP A 293 6.49 5.49 -13.55
CA ASP A 293 7.09 6.13 -14.70
C ASP A 293 7.70 7.49 -14.36
N ALA A 294 6.98 8.33 -13.63
CA ALA A 294 7.45 9.65 -13.22
C ALA A 294 8.70 9.56 -12.32
N ALA A 295 8.72 8.62 -11.39
CA ALA A 295 9.86 8.35 -10.50
C ALA A 295 11.09 7.84 -11.29
N ALA A 296 10.86 6.90 -12.23
CA ALA A 296 11.93 6.34 -13.05
C ALA A 296 12.58 7.37 -13.98
N GLN A 297 11.78 8.22 -14.64
CA GLN A 297 12.29 9.31 -15.48
C GLN A 297 13.21 10.26 -14.73
N ARG A 298 12.93 10.46 -13.41
CA ARG A 298 13.70 11.34 -12.53
C ARG A 298 14.81 10.62 -11.78
N ASN A 299 14.84 9.29 -11.84
CA ASN A 299 15.63 8.47 -10.92
C ASN A 299 15.44 8.90 -9.45
N ARG A 300 14.19 9.19 -9.08
CA ARG A 300 13.80 9.75 -7.78
C ARG A 300 12.56 9.05 -7.26
N TRP A 301 12.72 8.32 -6.16
CA TRP A 301 11.74 7.41 -5.58
C TRP A 301 11.07 7.98 -4.32
N ILE A 302 11.38 9.24 -4.00
CA ILE A 302 10.80 10.01 -2.89
C ILE A 302 10.10 11.25 -3.44
N PHE A 303 8.98 11.60 -2.84
CA PHE A 303 8.11 12.71 -3.26
C PHE A 303 7.29 13.21 -2.08
N LEU A 304 6.68 14.38 -2.21
CA LEU A 304 5.61 14.80 -1.32
C LEU A 304 4.36 13.97 -1.63
N VAL A 305 3.74 13.34 -0.63
CA VAL A 305 2.38 12.81 -0.75
C VAL A 305 1.41 13.67 0.04
N SER A 306 0.28 13.99 -0.58
CA SER A 306 -0.86 14.64 0.05
C SER A 306 -2.15 13.88 -0.21
N ALA A 307 -2.97 13.68 0.82
CA ALA A 307 -4.26 13.01 0.72
C ALA A 307 -5.21 13.57 1.78
N ALA A 308 -6.49 13.71 1.42
CA ALA A 308 -7.52 14.22 2.32
C ALA A 308 -8.73 13.28 2.26
N PRO A 309 -8.89 12.35 3.21
CA PRO A 309 -10.06 11.50 3.27
C PRO A 309 -11.31 12.35 3.57
N ILE A 310 -12.45 11.91 3.03
CA ILE A 310 -13.75 12.53 3.36
C ILE A 310 -14.04 12.20 4.83
N PRO A 311 -14.24 13.20 5.71
CA PRO A 311 -14.39 12.98 7.14
C PRO A 311 -15.82 12.54 7.50
N VAL A 312 -16.20 11.34 7.07
CA VAL A 312 -17.51 10.74 7.36
C VAL A 312 -17.54 10.32 8.83
N ASN A 313 -18.51 10.83 9.58
CA ASN A 313 -18.69 10.43 10.98
C ASN A 313 -18.93 8.92 11.08
N GLY A 314 -18.15 8.23 11.89
CA GLY A 314 -18.22 6.79 12.06
C GLY A 314 -17.77 5.97 10.84
N GLY A 315 -17.20 6.63 9.82
CA GLY A 315 -16.74 5.95 8.61
C GLY A 315 -15.51 5.07 8.88
N THR A 316 -15.52 3.87 8.29
CA THR A 316 -14.41 2.88 8.42
C THR A 316 -13.26 3.13 7.46
N GLY A 317 -13.39 4.12 6.60
CA GLY A 317 -12.43 4.53 5.60
C GLY A 317 -13.00 5.63 4.70
N SER A 318 -12.32 5.90 3.59
CA SER A 318 -12.76 6.89 2.61
C SER A 318 -12.23 6.56 1.22
N PRO A 319 -13.07 6.66 0.16
CA PRO A 319 -12.54 6.81 -1.17
C PRO A 319 -11.80 8.15 -1.24
N LEU A 320 -10.68 8.20 -1.94
CA LEU A 320 -9.91 9.43 -2.09
C LEU A 320 -8.95 9.34 -3.28
N ASN A 321 -8.34 10.48 -3.60
CA ASN A 321 -7.28 10.57 -4.60
C ASN A 321 -6.00 11.10 -3.93
N PRO A 322 -5.07 10.23 -3.49
CA PRO A 322 -3.77 10.69 -3.03
C PRO A 322 -2.97 11.27 -4.20
N ILE A 323 -2.20 12.32 -3.94
CA ILE A 323 -1.38 13.01 -4.95
C ILE A 323 0.09 12.92 -4.55
N ALA A 324 0.93 12.45 -5.46
CA ALA A 324 2.38 12.57 -5.37
C ALA A 324 2.83 13.84 -6.09
N THR A 325 3.76 14.60 -5.49
CA THR A 325 4.31 15.82 -6.11
C THR A 325 5.84 15.83 -6.02
N PHE A 326 6.49 16.02 -7.18
CA PHE A 326 7.95 16.06 -7.34
C PHE A 326 8.51 17.49 -7.38
#